data_1541642f8a04da8fd3d6afd010bf8284
#
_entry.id   1541642f8a04da8fd3d6afd010bf8284
#
_cell.length_a   1.000
_cell.length_b   1.000
_cell.length_c   1.000
_cell.angle_alpha   90.00
_cell.angle_beta   90.00
_cell.angle_gamma   90.00
#
_symmetry.space_group_name_H-M   'P 1'
#
loop_
_entity.id
_entity.type
_entity.pdbx_description
1 polymer ?
#
loop_
_entity_poly.entity_id
_entity_poly.type
_entity_poly.pdbx_seq_one_letter_code
_entity_poly.pdbx_strand_id
1 'polypeptide(L)'
;MHPAQLTTWQRFLQARRLHRETTRSRNLDWYREALDLECQLHLFLEGEDISEAHICYGKEDRKTWARVALPSLQAGEQEVMEYLAGIRSHFDGRMKSLAVILHVADEFAISELTRASERPEDLGVLSEKLVHEPKTVLEDHSDSVEDLSFRLFPYPGAKPGQQFGSAITISRRCQAYLRQIRNVGQVLNFPIRTCALSAPLVTLAALSRLTEELPAQAFAIFFSYSSFSVIAFFTEGRELVMLRSVRHHEGITPSHVGRIVQTMAAALELPDPPIYTLPLACSGWDPVAPQLPGAVVVDWRKNPWFDSAVPLEFQGPSSLSSRNEEEVVRGAQTFQGMIESGWATQDFLPASRDEVDLFPSRTEMRILRFGSAALRLGVAAILLFVGWTGVRGIKIINDESWHQTGEVSREGNKILSSEIHRYEQWSSLLADRSKAWVSMELVNQLFPDPESVILSEASHRVRPELAQSKDPSAGVVKDWTISGFSNTDALNHLTVISTTEGMGKVFESIREQTGNESFRTDLGSRTLLVNLLTSENKRFKPLIGKTPEERFAHNFRLTITQRITAEDPIAIPITAAQ
;
A
#
# COMPACT_ATOMS: atom_id res chain seq x y z
N MET A 1 2.16 10.03 -24.23
CA MET A 1 2.70 8.67 -24.00
C MET A 1 1.82 8.04 -22.92
N HIS A 2 1.15 6.95 -23.20
CA HIS A 2 0.21 6.33 -22.27
C HIS A 2 0.95 5.95 -20.97
N PRO A 3 0.45 6.24 -19.78
CA PRO A 3 1.15 6.02 -18.50
C PRO A 3 1.57 4.57 -18.25
N ALA A 4 0.82 3.61 -18.78
CA ALA A 4 1.17 2.19 -18.73
C ALA A 4 2.49 1.84 -19.47
N GLN A 5 3.03 2.76 -20.27
CA GLN A 5 4.28 2.59 -21.01
C GLN A 5 5.49 3.25 -20.33
N LEU A 6 5.31 3.88 -19.18
CA LEU A 6 6.43 4.47 -18.44
C LEU A 6 7.30 3.38 -17.82
N THR A 7 8.58 3.41 -18.11
CA THR A 7 9.55 2.55 -17.42
C THR A 7 9.66 2.93 -15.94
N THR A 8 10.10 2.01 -15.09
CA THR A 8 10.32 2.25 -13.64
C THR A 8 11.20 3.48 -13.40
N TRP A 9 12.19 3.73 -14.28
CA TRP A 9 13.05 4.89 -14.22
C TRP A 9 12.33 6.20 -14.54
N GLN A 10 11.46 6.20 -15.53
CA GLN A 10 10.66 7.38 -15.88
C GLN A 10 9.67 7.74 -14.77
N ARG A 11 9.04 6.74 -14.15
CA ARG A 11 8.20 6.92 -12.95
C ARG A 11 9.00 7.54 -11.80
N PHE A 12 10.20 7.05 -11.55
CA PHE A 12 11.09 7.62 -10.53
C PHE A 12 11.48 9.07 -10.82
N LEU A 13 11.78 9.40 -12.08
CA LEU A 13 12.10 10.79 -12.47
C LEU A 13 10.90 11.72 -12.32
N GLN A 14 9.70 11.25 -12.66
CA GLN A 14 8.45 11.98 -12.45
C GLN A 14 8.19 12.21 -10.96
N ALA A 15 8.33 11.17 -10.14
CA ALA A 15 8.22 11.27 -8.68
C ALA A 15 9.23 12.26 -8.10
N ARG A 16 10.48 12.25 -8.59
CA ARG A 16 11.53 13.18 -8.17
C ARG A 16 11.21 14.63 -8.58
N ARG A 17 10.63 14.83 -9.74
CA ARG A 17 10.18 16.15 -10.21
C ARG A 17 9.06 16.68 -9.33
N LEU A 18 8.01 15.89 -9.13
CA LEU A 18 6.90 16.22 -8.24
C LEU A 18 7.38 16.50 -6.81
N HIS A 19 8.33 15.71 -6.30
CA HIS A 19 8.93 15.95 -4.99
C HIS A 19 9.64 17.32 -4.91
N ARG A 20 10.37 17.73 -5.95
CA ARG A 20 11.04 19.03 -5.97
C ARG A 20 10.04 20.19 -6.04
N GLU A 21 9.01 20.07 -6.84
CA GLU A 21 7.95 21.06 -6.99
C GLU A 21 7.14 21.19 -5.69
N THR A 22 6.84 20.08 -5.01
CA THR A 22 6.09 20.06 -3.76
C THR A 22 6.92 20.44 -2.53
N THR A 23 8.26 20.27 -2.55
CA THR A 23 9.13 20.68 -1.43
C THR A 23 9.22 22.20 -1.33
N ARG A 24 9.01 22.92 -2.43
CA ARG A 24 8.95 24.40 -2.46
C ARG A 24 7.62 24.93 -1.93
N SER A 25 6.57 24.13 -1.91
CA SER A 25 5.26 24.48 -1.38
C SER A 25 4.91 23.54 -0.22
N ARG A 26 4.59 24.08 0.94
CA ARG A 26 4.28 23.31 2.16
C ARG A 26 3.04 22.42 2.06
N ASN A 27 2.23 22.53 1.02
CA ASN A 27 1.00 21.76 0.84
C ASN A 27 1.24 20.56 -0.07
N LEU A 28 1.24 19.37 0.51
CA LEU A 28 1.43 18.07 -0.13
C LEU A 28 0.08 17.35 -0.26
N ASP A 29 -0.91 18.01 -0.85
CA ASP A 29 -2.30 17.52 -0.82
C ASP A 29 -2.58 16.39 -1.79
N TRP A 30 -1.78 16.24 -2.85
CA TRP A 30 -2.04 15.30 -3.93
C TRP A 30 -1.98 13.79 -3.55
N TYR A 31 -1.51 13.44 -2.35
CA TYR A 31 -1.53 12.07 -1.82
C TYR A 31 -2.66 11.82 -0.81
N ARG A 32 -3.46 12.83 -0.51
CA ARG A 32 -4.63 12.68 0.34
C ARG A 32 -5.75 11.99 -0.42
N GLU A 33 -6.71 11.48 0.30
CA GLU A 33 -7.95 10.98 -0.28
C GLU A 33 -8.71 12.11 -0.99
N ALA A 34 -9.58 11.77 -1.93
CA ALA A 34 -10.26 12.76 -2.76
C ALA A 34 -11.01 13.80 -1.92
N LEU A 35 -11.73 13.35 -0.89
CA LEU A 35 -12.52 14.22 -0.02
C LEU A 35 -11.69 15.13 0.89
N ASP A 36 -10.40 14.81 1.10
CA ASP A 36 -9.47 15.60 1.92
C ASP A 36 -8.74 16.69 1.13
N LEU A 37 -8.93 16.77 -0.18
CA LEU A 37 -8.27 17.76 -1.02
C LEU A 37 -8.95 19.14 -0.88
N GLU A 38 -8.13 20.20 -0.87
CA GLU A 38 -8.63 21.58 -0.75
C GLU A 38 -9.40 22.04 -2.01
N CYS A 39 -9.09 21.49 -3.19
CA CYS A 39 -9.75 21.78 -4.43
C CYS A 39 -10.53 20.57 -4.90
N GLN A 40 -11.83 20.70 -4.98
CA GLN A 40 -12.74 19.63 -5.34
C GLN A 40 -13.65 20.08 -6.49
N LEU A 41 -13.90 19.17 -7.43
CA LEU A 41 -14.92 19.27 -8.46
C LEU A 41 -15.99 18.23 -8.14
N HIS A 42 -17.16 18.68 -7.78
CA HIS A 42 -18.32 17.84 -7.51
C HIS A 42 -19.20 17.77 -8.75
N LEU A 43 -19.48 16.57 -9.19
CA LEU A 43 -20.35 16.26 -10.33
C LEU A 43 -21.52 15.43 -9.83
N PHE A 44 -22.73 15.79 -10.19
CA PHE A 44 -23.92 15.02 -9.89
C PHE A 44 -24.42 14.32 -11.15
N LEU A 45 -24.51 13.02 -11.06
CA LEU A 45 -24.97 12.15 -12.14
C LEU A 45 -26.35 11.60 -11.80
N GLU A 46 -27.32 11.91 -12.64
CA GLU A 46 -28.66 11.35 -12.58
C GLU A 46 -29.10 10.93 -13.99
N GLY A 47 -29.52 9.69 -14.14
CA GLY A 47 -29.81 9.16 -15.48
C GLY A 47 -28.52 8.97 -16.30
N GLU A 48 -28.50 9.42 -17.55
CA GLU A 48 -27.37 9.22 -18.47
C GLU A 48 -26.34 10.36 -18.45
N ASP A 49 -26.68 11.51 -17.85
CA ASP A 49 -25.89 12.73 -17.95
C ASP A 49 -25.55 13.34 -16.59
N ILE A 50 -24.53 14.19 -16.59
CA ILE A 50 -24.18 15.03 -15.45
C ILE A 50 -25.13 16.23 -15.46
N SER A 51 -25.94 16.34 -14.41
CA SER A 51 -26.96 17.40 -14.27
C SER A 51 -26.48 18.63 -13.49
N GLU A 52 -25.49 18.46 -12.59
CA GLU A 52 -24.92 19.55 -11.81
C GLU A 52 -23.39 19.41 -11.70
N ALA A 53 -22.69 20.54 -11.73
CA ALA A 53 -21.25 20.61 -11.55
C ALA A 53 -20.85 21.84 -10.74
N HIS A 54 -20.18 21.61 -9.62
CA HIS A 54 -19.68 22.67 -8.73
C HIS A 54 -18.24 22.44 -8.35
N ILE A 55 -17.48 23.52 -8.28
CA ILE A 55 -16.15 23.51 -7.67
C ILE A 55 -16.26 23.96 -6.21
N CYS A 56 -15.47 23.31 -5.39
CA CYS A 56 -15.33 23.64 -3.97
C CYS A 56 -13.86 23.86 -3.65
N TYR A 57 -13.55 24.92 -2.95
CA TYR A 57 -12.19 25.16 -2.47
C TYR A 57 -12.19 25.79 -1.07
N GLY A 58 -11.18 25.44 -0.30
CA GLY A 58 -11.02 25.93 1.07
C GLY A 58 -10.88 24.81 2.07
N LYS A 59 -10.68 25.19 3.34
CA LYS A 59 -10.64 24.26 4.48
C LYS A 59 -12.02 24.12 5.10
N GLU A 60 -12.19 23.05 5.87
CA GLU A 60 -13.47 22.57 6.45
C GLU A 60 -14.43 23.68 6.92
N ASP A 61 -13.93 24.74 7.55
CA ASP A 61 -14.76 25.82 8.11
C ASP A 61 -15.08 26.96 7.13
N ARG A 62 -14.45 26.99 5.95
CA ARG A 62 -14.59 28.09 4.97
C ARG A 62 -14.49 27.56 3.54
N LYS A 63 -15.43 26.71 3.17
CA LYS A 63 -15.56 26.25 1.79
C LYS A 63 -16.26 27.29 0.93
N THR A 64 -15.67 27.60 -0.19
CA THR A 64 -16.28 28.46 -1.21
C THR A 64 -16.74 27.59 -2.37
N TRP A 65 -17.98 27.75 -2.76
CA TRP A 65 -18.60 27.01 -3.85
C TRP A 65 -18.83 27.90 -5.07
N ALA A 66 -18.67 27.33 -6.25
CA ALA A 66 -19.03 28.00 -7.49
C ALA A 66 -19.54 26.97 -8.51
N ARG A 67 -20.65 27.29 -9.18
CA ARG A 67 -21.17 26.46 -10.27
C ARG A 67 -20.27 26.59 -11.49
N VAL A 68 -20.02 25.49 -12.20
CA VAL A 68 -19.21 25.42 -13.41
C VAL A 68 -19.98 24.78 -14.55
N ALA A 69 -19.43 24.85 -15.76
CA ALA A 69 -20.01 24.19 -16.92
C ALA A 69 -20.09 22.67 -16.70
N LEU A 70 -21.11 22.05 -17.29
CA LEU A 70 -21.31 20.62 -17.21
C LEU A 70 -20.36 19.90 -18.17
N PRO A 71 -19.61 18.89 -17.72
CA PRO A 71 -18.86 18.03 -18.62
C PRO A 71 -19.80 16.98 -19.24
N SER A 72 -19.47 16.48 -20.43
CA SER A 72 -20.16 15.33 -21.01
C SER A 72 -19.49 14.03 -20.61
N LEU A 73 -20.26 13.02 -20.24
CA LEU A 73 -19.75 11.66 -19.97
C LEU A 73 -19.19 10.98 -21.22
N GLN A 74 -19.64 11.38 -22.40
CA GLN A 74 -19.21 10.85 -23.69
C GLN A 74 -18.07 11.67 -24.30
N ALA A 75 -17.56 12.68 -23.59
CA ALA A 75 -16.48 13.56 -24.05
C ALA A 75 -15.23 12.77 -24.43
N GLY A 76 -14.61 13.11 -25.54
CA GLY A 76 -13.32 12.58 -25.93
C GLY A 76 -12.20 13.07 -24.99
N GLU A 77 -11.01 12.44 -25.07
CA GLU A 77 -9.85 12.80 -24.22
C GLU A 77 -9.47 14.29 -24.34
N GLN A 78 -9.56 14.84 -25.53
CA GLN A 78 -9.25 16.26 -25.75
C GLN A 78 -10.28 17.20 -25.08
N GLU A 79 -11.55 16.88 -25.15
CA GLU A 79 -12.62 17.67 -24.52
C GLU A 79 -12.50 17.64 -22.99
N VAL A 80 -12.20 16.45 -22.43
CA VAL A 80 -11.93 16.31 -21.00
C VAL A 80 -10.69 17.12 -20.60
N MET A 81 -9.66 17.14 -21.43
CA MET A 81 -8.45 17.92 -21.19
C MET A 81 -8.73 19.43 -21.19
N GLU A 82 -9.50 19.92 -22.15
CA GLU A 82 -9.91 21.32 -22.24
C GLU A 82 -10.80 21.71 -21.05
N TYR A 83 -11.74 20.84 -20.69
CA TYR A 83 -12.58 21.04 -19.52
C TYR A 83 -11.77 21.16 -18.22
N LEU A 84 -10.86 20.22 -17.97
CA LEU A 84 -10.01 20.24 -16.77
C LEU A 84 -9.03 21.42 -16.77
N ALA A 85 -8.53 21.83 -17.93
CA ALA A 85 -7.73 23.05 -18.07
C ALA A 85 -8.56 24.30 -17.72
N GLY A 86 -9.82 24.36 -18.16
CA GLY A 86 -10.79 25.39 -17.79
C GLY A 86 -11.03 25.42 -16.27
N ILE A 87 -11.29 24.28 -15.65
CA ILE A 87 -11.43 24.18 -14.19
C ILE A 87 -10.18 24.70 -13.48
N ARG A 88 -8.99 24.34 -13.96
CA ARG A 88 -7.72 24.81 -13.37
C ARG A 88 -7.59 26.33 -13.41
N SER A 89 -8.12 26.98 -14.44
CA SER A 89 -8.06 28.45 -14.56
C SER A 89 -8.87 29.17 -13.49
N HIS A 90 -9.94 28.58 -12.97
CA HIS A 90 -10.74 29.16 -11.89
C HIS A 90 -9.98 29.28 -10.56
N PHE A 91 -8.92 28.52 -10.37
CA PHE A 91 -8.17 28.50 -9.12
C PHE A 91 -6.89 29.36 -9.14
N ASP A 92 -6.68 30.22 -10.15
CA ASP A 92 -5.55 31.17 -10.24
C ASP A 92 -4.18 30.56 -9.90
N GLY A 93 -3.90 29.36 -10.39
CA GLY A 93 -2.64 28.67 -10.12
C GLY A 93 -2.44 28.17 -8.68
N ARG A 94 -3.41 28.35 -7.80
CA ARG A 94 -3.39 27.83 -6.42
C ARG A 94 -3.60 26.32 -6.37
N MET A 95 -4.27 25.77 -7.37
CA MET A 95 -4.60 24.37 -7.46
C MET A 95 -3.37 23.52 -7.82
N LYS A 96 -2.97 22.64 -6.92
CA LYS A 96 -1.85 21.69 -7.10
C LYS A 96 -2.33 20.29 -7.41
N SER A 97 -3.49 19.94 -6.91
CA SER A 97 -4.19 18.69 -7.12
C SER A 97 -5.68 18.97 -7.16
N LEU A 98 -6.44 18.12 -7.81
CA LEU A 98 -7.89 18.21 -7.91
C LEU A 98 -8.50 16.89 -7.46
N ALA A 99 -9.51 16.97 -6.63
CA ALA A 99 -10.45 15.87 -6.46
C ALA A 99 -11.59 16.00 -7.46
N VAL A 100 -11.94 14.93 -8.13
CA VAL A 100 -13.19 14.83 -8.90
C VAL A 100 -14.08 13.84 -8.19
N ILE A 101 -15.15 14.36 -7.60
CA ILE A 101 -16.09 13.60 -6.78
C ILE A 101 -17.37 13.48 -7.57
N LEU A 102 -17.69 12.25 -7.95
CA LEU A 102 -18.90 11.93 -8.68
C LEU A 102 -19.96 11.44 -7.69
N HIS A 103 -21.08 12.15 -7.62
CA HIS A 103 -22.26 11.78 -6.84
C HIS A 103 -23.25 11.06 -7.75
N VAL A 104 -23.38 9.77 -7.56
CA VAL A 104 -24.17 8.92 -8.46
C VAL A 104 -25.56 8.68 -7.88
N ALA A 105 -26.58 9.11 -8.61
CA ALA A 105 -27.99 8.85 -8.36
C ALA A 105 -28.60 8.04 -9.50
N ASP A 106 -27.90 7.03 -9.98
CA ASP A 106 -28.23 6.28 -11.17
C ASP A 106 -29.08 5.04 -10.87
N GLU A 107 -28.50 4.13 -10.10
CA GLU A 107 -29.19 2.92 -9.66
C GLU A 107 -28.94 2.73 -8.16
N PHE A 108 -29.83 3.24 -7.36
CA PHE A 108 -29.76 2.98 -5.94
C PHE A 108 -30.61 1.76 -5.59
N ALA A 109 -29.99 0.61 -5.59
CA ALA A 109 -30.61 -0.62 -5.12
C ALA A 109 -30.11 -0.95 -3.71
N ILE A 110 -31.03 -1.32 -2.84
CA ILE A 110 -30.74 -1.77 -1.49
C ILE A 110 -31.13 -3.24 -1.41
N SER A 111 -30.13 -4.09 -1.18
CA SER A 111 -30.35 -5.49 -0.82
C SER A 111 -30.12 -5.64 0.67
N GLU A 112 -31.14 -6.04 1.41
CA GLU A 112 -30.98 -6.36 2.83
C GLU A 112 -30.16 -7.65 2.97
N LEU A 113 -29.12 -7.58 3.76
CA LEU A 113 -28.33 -8.76 4.10
C LEU A 113 -29.00 -9.43 5.28
N THR A 114 -29.61 -10.58 5.05
CA THR A 114 -30.46 -11.33 5.99
C THR A 114 -29.74 -11.85 7.22
N ARG A 115 -28.42 -11.70 7.32
CA ARG A 115 -27.66 -12.07 8.49
C ARG A 115 -27.29 -10.83 9.28
N ALA A 116 -28.13 -10.51 10.26
CA ALA A 116 -27.70 -9.70 11.38
C ALA A 116 -26.46 -10.37 11.99
N SER A 117 -25.31 -9.74 11.84
CA SER A 117 -24.14 -10.18 12.58
C SER A 117 -24.30 -9.71 14.01
N GLU A 118 -24.33 -10.63 14.96
CA GLU A 118 -24.29 -10.29 16.39
C GLU A 118 -22.90 -9.77 16.79
N ARG A 119 -21.92 -9.88 15.88
CA ARG A 119 -20.54 -9.48 16.13
C ARG A 119 -20.11 -8.36 15.19
N PRO A 120 -19.80 -7.18 15.73
CA PRO A 120 -19.31 -6.07 14.93
C PRO A 120 -18.08 -6.40 14.06
N GLU A 121 -17.25 -7.33 14.51
CA GLU A 121 -16.03 -7.79 13.82
C GLU A 121 -16.35 -8.41 12.45
N ASP A 122 -17.54 -8.98 12.28
CA ASP A 122 -17.95 -9.61 11.03
C ASP A 122 -18.28 -8.58 9.93
N LEU A 123 -18.53 -7.31 10.28
CA LEU A 123 -18.85 -6.25 9.30
C LEU A 123 -17.68 -5.97 8.36
N GLY A 124 -16.45 -6.00 8.86
CA GLY A 124 -15.25 -5.82 8.02
C GLY A 124 -15.11 -6.92 6.99
N VAL A 125 -15.24 -8.18 7.43
CA VAL A 125 -15.17 -9.36 6.57
C VAL A 125 -16.32 -9.37 5.56
N LEU A 126 -17.53 -8.99 6.00
CA LEU A 126 -18.69 -8.91 5.12
C LEU A 126 -18.52 -7.82 4.07
N SER A 127 -18.01 -6.66 4.46
CA SER A 127 -17.71 -5.55 3.55
C SER A 127 -16.69 -5.95 2.49
N GLU A 128 -15.62 -6.65 2.88
CA GLU A 128 -14.59 -7.14 1.95
C GLU A 128 -15.16 -8.18 0.98
N LYS A 129 -15.92 -9.15 1.49
CA LYS A 129 -16.59 -10.16 0.65
C LYS A 129 -17.57 -9.52 -0.33
N LEU A 130 -18.36 -8.54 0.11
CA LEU A 130 -19.32 -7.85 -0.75
C LEU A 130 -18.64 -7.13 -1.92
N VAL A 131 -17.45 -6.58 -1.69
CA VAL A 131 -16.67 -5.89 -2.74
C VAL A 131 -16.05 -6.87 -3.74
N HIS A 132 -15.51 -7.99 -3.27
CA HIS A 132 -14.73 -8.91 -4.10
C HIS A 132 -15.56 -10.07 -4.65
N GLU A 133 -16.51 -10.55 -3.88
CA GLU A 133 -17.32 -11.74 -4.18
C GLU A 133 -18.81 -11.49 -3.91
N PRO A 134 -19.45 -10.49 -4.54
CA PRO A 134 -20.84 -10.11 -4.24
C PRO A 134 -21.82 -11.28 -4.39
N LYS A 135 -21.59 -12.17 -5.35
CA LYS A 135 -22.44 -13.37 -5.58
C LYS A 135 -22.49 -14.33 -4.39
N THR A 136 -21.50 -14.29 -3.50
CA THR A 136 -21.49 -15.16 -2.30
C THR A 136 -22.28 -14.57 -1.14
N VAL A 137 -22.55 -13.28 -1.18
CA VAL A 137 -23.21 -12.52 -0.10
C VAL A 137 -24.65 -12.22 -0.43
N LEU A 138 -24.93 -11.90 -1.71
CA LEU A 138 -26.26 -11.56 -2.20
C LEU A 138 -26.99 -12.83 -2.62
N GLU A 139 -28.20 -13.01 -2.13
CA GLU A 139 -29.04 -14.17 -2.49
C GLU A 139 -29.61 -14.05 -3.93
N ASP A 140 -29.66 -12.84 -4.46
CA ASP A 140 -30.17 -12.57 -5.80
C ASP A 140 -29.04 -12.62 -6.84
N HIS A 141 -29.01 -13.69 -7.61
CA HIS A 141 -28.01 -13.95 -8.65
C HIS A 141 -28.43 -13.34 -10.00
N SER A 142 -28.62 -12.02 -10.03
CA SER A 142 -28.81 -11.36 -11.32
C SER A 142 -27.51 -11.43 -12.16
N ASP A 143 -27.65 -11.71 -13.47
CA ASP A 143 -26.50 -11.84 -14.39
C ASP A 143 -25.71 -10.52 -14.56
N SER A 144 -26.25 -9.40 -14.09
CA SER A 144 -25.68 -8.05 -14.20
C SER A 144 -24.72 -7.65 -13.07
N VAL A 145 -24.32 -8.56 -12.19
CA VAL A 145 -23.44 -8.25 -11.05
C VAL A 145 -22.10 -7.64 -11.47
N GLU A 146 -21.61 -7.95 -12.67
CA GLU A 146 -20.34 -7.43 -13.19
C GLU A 146 -20.39 -5.94 -13.52
N ASP A 147 -21.56 -5.42 -13.89
CA ASP A 147 -21.79 -4.02 -14.23
C ASP A 147 -22.09 -3.15 -13.00
N LEU A 148 -22.16 -3.76 -11.84
CA LEU A 148 -22.52 -3.10 -10.58
C LEU A 148 -21.36 -3.06 -9.60
N SER A 149 -21.36 -2.04 -8.75
CA SER A 149 -20.45 -1.90 -7.64
C SER A 149 -21.22 -1.87 -6.33
N PHE A 150 -20.76 -2.64 -5.37
CA PHE A 150 -21.42 -2.86 -4.10
C PHE A 150 -20.61 -2.31 -2.95
N ARG A 151 -21.30 -1.71 -1.96
CA ARG A 151 -20.71 -1.33 -0.68
C ARG A 151 -21.65 -1.68 0.45
N LEU A 152 -21.08 -2.14 1.54
CA LEU A 152 -21.83 -2.37 2.76
C LEU A 152 -22.15 -1.04 3.43
N PHE A 153 -23.40 -0.85 3.82
CA PHE A 153 -23.84 0.22 4.69
C PHE A 153 -24.50 -0.39 5.94
N PRO A 154 -23.80 -0.43 7.06
CA PRO A 154 -24.35 -0.95 8.30
C PRO A 154 -25.30 0.08 8.92
N TYR A 155 -26.26 -0.37 9.72
CA TYR A 155 -27.08 0.50 10.56
C TYR A 155 -27.48 -0.23 11.85
N PRO A 156 -27.70 0.50 12.96
CA PRO A 156 -28.19 -0.08 14.17
C PRO A 156 -29.61 -0.61 13.95
N GLY A 157 -29.90 -1.81 14.44
CA GLY A 157 -31.23 -2.38 14.37
C GLY A 157 -32.21 -1.69 15.31
N ALA A 158 -33.49 -2.00 15.15
CA ALA A 158 -34.55 -1.52 16.05
C ALA A 158 -34.38 -2.03 17.50
N LYS A 159 -33.67 -3.15 17.70
CA LYS A 159 -33.44 -3.73 19.04
C LYS A 159 -31.99 -3.51 19.47
N PRO A 160 -31.73 -3.16 20.73
CA PRO A 160 -30.37 -2.99 21.24
C PRO A 160 -29.51 -4.23 21.00
N GLY A 161 -28.30 -4.03 20.50
CA GLY A 161 -27.34 -5.10 20.23
C GLY A 161 -27.51 -5.81 18.88
N GLN A 162 -28.51 -5.47 18.08
CA GLN A 162 -28.62 -5.93 16.70
C GLN A 162 -27.92 -4.94 15.77
N GLN A 163 -27.20 -5.48 14.80
CA GLN A 163 -26.68 -4.69 13.69
C GLN A 163 -27.15 -5.30 12.37
N PHE A 164 -27.66 -4.47 11.51
CA PHE A 164 -28.05 -4.82 10.17
C PHE A 164 -27.06 -4.25 9.17
N GLY A 165 -27.04 -4.81 7.99
CA GLY A 165 -26.28 -4.30 6.87
C GLY A 165 -27.14 -4.28 5.62
N SER A 166 -26.99 -3.25 4.83
CA SER A 166 -27.54 -3.18 3.49
C SER A 166 -26.41 -3.15 2.48
N ALA A 167 -26.54 -3.92 1.41
CA ALA A 167 -25.69 -3.78 0.25
C ALA A 167 -26.25 -2.64 -0.61
N ILE A 168 -25.48 -1.58 -0.72
CA ILE A 168 -25.80 -0.45 -1.58
C ILE A 168 -25.12 -0.65 -2.93
N THR A 169 -25.86 -0.42 -4.00
CA THR A 169 -25.42 -0.72 -5.36
C THR A 169 -25.46 0.52 -6.22
N ILE A 170 -24.41 0.74 -7.00
CA ILE A 170 -24.38 1.71 -8.09
C ILE A 170 -23.82 1.08 -9.37
N SER A 171 -24.19 1.64 -10.54
CA SER A 171 -23.65 1.20 -11.83
C SER A 171 -22.19 1.58 -12.02
N ARG A 172 -21.42 0.70 -12.68
CA ARG A 172 -20.01 0.93 -13.05
C ARG A 172 -19.82 1.73 -14.33
N ARG A 173 -20.88 2.15 -15.02
CA ARG A 173 -20.80 2.82 -16.32
C ARG A 173 -19.85 4.03 -16.32
N CYS A 174 -19.74 4.75 -15.21
CA CYS A 174 -18.86 5.91 -15.07
C CYS A 174 -17.39 5.56 -14.84
N GLN A 175 -17.04 4.29 -14.67
CA GLN A 175 -15.66 3.88 -14.39
C GLN A 175 -14.70 4.26 -15.53
N ALA A 176 -15.15 4.14 -16.78
CA ALA A 176 -14.36 4.53 -17.95
C ALA A 176 -14.08 6.04 -17.97
N TYR A 177 -15.09 6.85 -17.67
CA TYR A 177 -14.96 8.31 -17.59
C TYR A 177 -14.00 8.75 -16.48
N LEU A 178 -14.11 8.16 -15.28
CA LEU A 178 -13.19 8.45 -14.18
C LEU A 178 -11.75 8.03 -14.52
N ARG A 179 -11.57 6.92 -15.23
CA ARG A 179 -10.26 6.50 -15.74
C ARG A 179 -9.70 7.53 -16.73
N GLN A 180 -10.51 8.01 -17.64
CA GLN A 180 -10.12 9.02 -18.62
C GLN A 180 -9.69 10.33 -17.92
N ILE A 181 -10.43 10.80 -16.93
CA ILE A 181 -10.06 11.97 -16.13
C ILE A 181 -8.68 11.79 -15.48
N ARG A 182 -8.41 10.62 -14.87
CA ARG A 182 -7.11 10.32 -14.26
C ARG A 182 -5.99 10.32 -15.29
N ASN A 183 -6.22 9.74 -16.47
CA ASN A 183 -5.24 9.71 -17.56
C ASN A 183 -4.93 11.11 -18.06
N VAL A 184 -5.93 11.94 -18.27
CA VAL A 184 -5.76 13.34 -18.67
C VAL A 184 -4.99 14.12 -17.60
N GLY A 185 -5.27 13.90 -16.32
CA GLY A 185 -4.51 14.49 -15.23
C GLY A 185 -3.02 14.17 -15.30
N GLN A 186 -2.65 13.00 -15.78
CA GLN A 186 -1.24 12.63 -15.98
C GLN A 186 -0.62 13.33 -17.20
N VAL A 187 -1.35 13.41 -18.31
CA VAL A 187 -0.91 14.15 -19.51
C VAL A 187 -0.63 15.60 -19.14
N LEU A 188 -1.50 16.22 -18.37
CA LEU A 188 -1.37 17.57 -17.86
C LEU A 188 -0.31 17.72 -16.75
N ASN A 189 0.29 16.61 -16.30
CA ASN A 189 1.19 16.56 -15.14
C ASN A 189 0.54 17.19 -13.88
N PHE A 190 -0.72 16.91 -13.70
CA PHE A 190 -1.57 17.46 -12.68
C PHE A 190 -2.29 16.33 -11.94
N PRO A 191 -1.97 16.07 -10.66
CA PRO A 191 -2.56 14.98 -9.92
C PRO A 191 -4.07 15.15 -9.75
N ILE A 192 -4.83 14.20 -10.26
CA ILE A 192 -6.28 14.13 -10.07
C ILE A 192 -6.61 12.89 -9.23
N ARG A 193 -7.39 13.10 -8.19
CA ARG A 193 -8.00 12.04 -7.40
C ARG A 193 -9.48 11.95 -7.75
N THR A 194 -9.98 10.77 -7.94
CA THR A 194 -11.39 10.53 -8.22
C THR A 194 -12.02 9.73 -7.11
N CYS A 195 -13.28 9.99 -6.84
CA CYS A 195 -14.11 9.25 -5.92
C CYS A 195 -15.54 9.21 -6.48
N ALA A 196 -16.17 8.05 -6.47
CA ALA A 196 -17.57 7.91 -6.82
C ALA A 196 -18.37 7.57 -5.58
N LEU A 197 -19.27 8.43 -5.21
CA LEU A 197 -20.13 8.32 -4.02
C LEU A 197 -21.56 8.00 -4.43
N SER A 198 -22.28 7.33 -3.57
CA SER A 198 -23.74 7.23 -3.69
C SER A 198 -24.37 8.56 -3.25
N ALA A 199 -25.03 9.26 -4.15
CA ALA A 199 -25.70 10.52 -3.83
C ALA A 199 -26.71 10.39 -2.68
N PRO A 200 -27.55 9.34 -2.61
CA PRO A 200 -28.44 9.13 -1.48
C PRO A 200 -27.72 8.96 -0.13
N LEU A 201 -26.60 8.26 -0.09
CA LEU A 201 -25.86 8.10 1.16
C LEU A 201 -25.20 9.40 1.61
N VAL A 202 -24.69 10.21 0.68
CA VAL A 202 -24.13 11.53 0.99
C VAL A 202 -25.22 12.47 1.47
N THR A 203 -26.38 12.45 0.85
CA THR A 203 -27.55 13.19 1.32
C THR A 203 -27.93 12.78 2.74
N LEU A 204 -27.99 11.48 3.01
CA LEU A 204 -28.28 10.95 4.33
C LEU A 204 -27.23 11.42 5.37
N ALA A 205 -25.96 11.44 4.98
CA ALA A 205 -24.89 11.95 5.82
C ALA A 205 -25.02 13.46 6.10
N ALA A 206 -25.36 14.25 5.09
CA ALA A 206 -25.63 15.67 5.27
C ALA A 206 -26.81 15.91 6.22
N LEU A 207 -27.85 15.08 6.11
CA LEU A 207 -29.04 15.16 6.95
C LEU A 207 -28.81 14.77 8.41
N SER A 208 -27.70 14.14 8.75
CA SER A 208 -27.41 13.79 10.16
C SER A 208 -27.50 14.99 11.10
N ARG A 209 -27.14 16.19 10.61
CA ARG A 209 -27.29 17.44 11.37
C ARG A 209 -28.74 17.88 11.51
N LEU A 210 -29.57 17.68 10.46
CA LEU A 210 -30.99 18.03 10.50
C LEU A 210 -31.79 17.11 11.40
N THR A 211 -31.39 15.85 11.55
CA THR A 211 -32.10 14.92 12.45
C THR A 211 -32.07 15.36 13.90
N GLU A 212 -31.08 16.17 14.31
CA GLU A 212 -30.99 16.74 15.66
C GLU A 212 -32.07 17.80 15.94
N GLU A 213 -32.59 18.45 14.88
CA GLU A 213 -33.61 19.48 14.99
C GLU A 213 -35.02 18.92 14.93
N LEU A 214 -35.20 17.69 14.44
CA LEU A 214 -36.50 17.05 14.35
C LEU A 214 -37.01 16.64 15.74
N PRO A 215 -38.32 16.52 15.92
CA PRO A 215 -38.91 16.07 17.17
C PRO A 215 -38.33 14.74 17.65
N ALA A 216 -38.21 14.56 18.94
CA ALA A 216 -37.74 13.32 19.58
C ALA A 216 -38.85 12.24 19.55
N GLN A 217 -39.27 11.84 18.37
CA GLN A 217 -40.19 10.72 18.11
C GLN A 217 -39.68 9.95 16.91
N ALA A 218 -40.12 8.71 16.72
CA ALA A 218 -39.79 7.96 15.53
C ALA A 218 -40.33 8.68 14.28
N PHE A 219 -39.54 8.73 13.22
CA PHE A 219 -39.91 9.43 11.97
C PHE A 219 -39.36 8.75 10.74
N ALA A 220 -39.91 9.08 9.57
CA ALA A 220 -39.33 8.68 8.29
C ALA A 220 -38.95 9.93 7.48
N ILE A 221 -37.82 9.86 6.80
CA ILE A 221 -37.38 10.88 5.85
C ILE A 221 -37.49 10.30 4.44
N PHE A 222 -38.15 11.06 3.58
CA PHE A 222 -38.33 10.71 2.19
C PHE A 222 -37.62 11.71 1.28
N PHE A 223 -36.80 11.24 0.40
CA PHE A 223 -36.14 12.05 -0.63
C PHE A 223 -36.14 11.33 -1.98
N SER A 224 -36.34 12.10 -3.03
CA SER A 224 -36.62 11.58 -4.38
C SER A 224 -35.58 12.00 -5.39
N TYR A 225 -35.28 11.07 -6.27
CA TYR A 225 -34.52 11.25 -7.50
C TYR A 225 -35.43 10.99 -8.70
N SER A 226 -34.97 11.19 -9.93
CA SER A 226 -35.79 11.09 -11.13
C SER A 226 -36.43 9.70 -11.34
N SER A 227 -35.67 8.63 -11.02
CA SER A 227 -36.09 7.24 -11.28
C SER A 227 -36.37 6.41 -10.03
N PHE A 228 -36.06 6.93 -8.85
CA PHE A 228 -36.26 6.26 -7.56
C PHE A 228 -36.41 7.26 -6.42
N SER A 229 -36.88 6.78 -5.29
CA SER A 229 -36.93 7.53 -4.04
C SER A 229 -36.33 6.69 -2.92
N VAL A 230 -35.81 7.35 -1.89
CA VAL A 230 -35.25 6.70 -0.71
C VAL A 230 -36.06 7.10 0.51
N ILE A 231 -36.35 6.12 1.34
CA ILE A 231 -37.02 6.27 2.62
C ILE A 231 -36.08 5.80 3.71
N ALA A 232 -35.77 6.68 4.65
CA ALA A 232 -34.97 6.37 5.81
C ALA A 232 -35.85 6.42 7.07
N PHE A 233 -35.87 5.35 7.85
CA PHE A 233 -36.63 5.25 9.09
C PHE A 233 -35.73 5.43 10.30
N PHE A 234 -36.18 6.26 11.24
CA PHE A 234 -35.44 6.58 12.45
C PHE A 234 -36.28 6.27 13.70
N THR A 235 -35.63 5.80 14.74
CA THR A 235 -36.22 5.63 16.07
C THR A 235 -36.39 6.97 16.79
N GLU A 236 -37.05 6.94 17.96
CA GLU A 236 -37.09 8.08 18.89
C GLU A 236 -35.70 8.54 19.33
N GLY A 237 -34.72 7.63 19.41
CA GLY A 237 -33.30 7.91 19.67
C GLY A 237 -32.55 8.49 18.46
N ARG A 238 -33.22 8.77 17.34
CA ARG A 238 -32.61 9.25 16.08
C ARG A 238 -31.63 8.27 15.46
N GLU A 239 -31.76 6.99 15.77
CA GLU A 239 -30.98 5.94 15.14
C GLU A 239 -31.65 5.45 13.87
N LEU A 240 -30.88 5.31 12.80
CA LEU A 240 -31.33 4.75 11.54
C LEU A 240 -31.58 3.25 11.71
N VAL A 241 -32.81 2.83 11.49
CA VAL A 241 -33.21 1.40 11.62
C VAL A 241 -33.48 0.72 10.31
N MET A 242 -33.77 1.47 9.26
CA MET A 242 -34.01 0.92 7.93
C MET A 242 -33.81 1.99 6.85
N LEU A 243 -33.30 1.52 5.73
CA LEU A 243 -33.15 2.29 4.50
C LEU A 243 -33.83 1.51 3.38
N ARG A 244 -34.77 2.15 2.67
CA ARG A 244 -35.54 1.51 1.59
C ARG A 244 -35.50 2.35 0.33
N SER A 245 -35.24 1.73 -0.82
CA SER A 245 -35.42 2.38 -2.11
C SER A 245 -36.72 1.92 -2.77
N VAL A 246 -37.35 2.83 -3.50
CA VAL A 246 -38.57 2.59 -4.28
C VAL A 246 -38.31 3.10 -5.68
N ARG A 247 -38.30 2.22 -6.68
CA ARG A 247 -38.19 2.61 -8.09
C ARG A 247 -39.51 3.20 -8.55
N HIS A 248 -39.45 4.22 -9.40
CA HIS A 248 -40.61 4.83 -10.03
C HIS A 248 -40.25 5.37 -11.43
N HIS A 249 -41.24 5.77 -12.18
CA HIS A 249 -41.03 6.46 -13.45
C HIS A 249 -40.74 7.93 -13.20
N GLU A 250 -39.97 8.55 -14.09
CA GLU A 250 -39.61 9.96 -14.02
C GLU A 250 -40.80 10.84 -13.67
N GLY A 251 -40.64 11.65 -12.68
CA GLY A 251 -41.60 12.66 -12.26
C GLY A 251 -42.85 12.15 -11.54
N ILE A 252 -42.99 10.86 -11.25
CA ILE A 252 -44.22 10.33 -10.62
C ILE A 252 -43.87 9.56 -9.34
N THR A 253 -44.09 10.18 -8.19
CA THR A 253 -44.01 9.46 -6.91
C THR A 253 -45.13 8.38 -6.89
N PRO A 254 -44.77 7.10 -6.67
CA PRO A 254 -45.75 6.05 -6.63
C PRO A 254 -46.82 6.29 -5.57
N SER A 255 -48.08 6.19 -5.92
CA SER A 255 -49.23 6.41 -5.00
C SER A 255 -49.24 5.44 -3.80
N HIS A 256 -48.47 4.35 -3.88
CA HIS A 256 -48.38 3.33 -2.84
C HIS A 256 -47.27 3.59 -1.82
N VAL A 257 -46.44 4.65 -1.97
CA VAL A 257 -45.34 4.96 -1.02
C VAL A 257 -45.86 5.12 0.40
N GLY A 258 -46.98 5.81 0.60
CA GLY A 258 -47.60 5.93 1.92
C GLY A 258 -47.93 4.57 2.55
N ARG A 259 -48.40 3.60 1.75
CA ARG A 259 -48.67 2.23 2.20
C ARG A 259 -47.34 1.50 2.53
N ILE A 260 -46.31 1.71 1.73
CA ILE A 260 -44.97 1.13 2.02
C ILE A 260 -44.48 1.64 3.36
N VAL A 261 -44.54 2.96 3.61
CA VAL A 261 -44.11 3.55 4.88
C VAL A 261 -44.90 2.96 6.05
N GLN A 262 -46.25 2.88 5.95
CA GLN A 262 -47.07 2.30 7.01
C GLN A 262 -46.74 0.81 7.27
N THR A 263 -46.59 0.03 6.18
CA THR A 263 -46.25 -1.40 6.30
C THR A 263 -44.91 -1.60 6.96
N MET A 264 -43.90 -0.81 6.56
CA MET A 264 -42.57 -0.90 7.12
C MET A 264 -42.52 -0.39 8.57
N ALA A 265 -43.19 0.69 8.87
CA ALA A 265 -43.32 1.19 10.25
C ALA A 265 -43.98 0.14 11.17
N ALA A 266 -45.03 -0.53 10.69
CA ALA A 266 -45.63 -1.62 11.44
C ALA A 266 -44.68 -2.81 11.63
N ALA A 267 -43.92 -3.18 10.60
CA ALA A 267 -42.93 -4.26 10.69
C ALA A 267 -41.77 -3.92 11.66
N LEU A 268 -41.41 -2.64 11.79
CA LEU A 268 -40.40 -2.13 12.71
C LEU A 268 -40.93 -1.84 14.12
N GLU A 269 -42.22 -2.09 14.36
CA GLU A 269 -42.93 -1.76 15.61
C GLU A 269 -42.83 -0.24 15.98
N LEU A 270 -42.69 0.62 14.95
CA LEU A 270 -42.67 2.08 15.15
C LEU A 270 -44.11 2.62 15.23
N PRO A 271 -44.43 3.50 16.18
CA PRO A 271 -45.68 4.20 16.20
C PRO A 271 -45.80 5.06 14.94
N ASP A 272 -47.01 5.20 14.35
CA ASP A 272 -47.26 5.90 13.07
C ASP A 272 -46.32 7.11 12.85
N PRO A 273 -45.17 6.91 12.15
CA PRO A 273 -44.10 7.91 12.14
C PRO A 273 -44.49 9.04 11.17
N PRO A 274 -44.30 10.32 11.57
CA PRO A 274 -44.42 11.42 10.63
C PRO A 274 -43.40 11.27 9.49
N ILE A 275 -43.86 11.61 8.28
CA ILE A 275 -43.01 11.57 7.08
C ILE A 275 -42.50 12.98 6.81
N TYR A 276 -41.18 13.14 6.83
CA TYR A 276 -40.55 14.37 6.42
C TYR A 276 -40.03 14.24 5.00
N THR A 277 -40.44 15.17 4.14
CA THR A 277 -40.01 15.20 2.75
C THR A 277 -38.96 16.28 2.55
N LEU A 278 -37.86 15.91 1.89
CA LEU A 278 -36.82 16.83 1.51
C LEU A 278 -36.89 17.15 0.03
N PRO A 279 -37.03 18.43 -0.33
CA PRO A 279 -36.88 18.85 -1.72
C PRO A 279 -35.38 18.83 -2.10
N LEU A 280 -35.03 18.04 -3.10
CA LEU A 280 -33.66 17.97 -3.65
C LEU A 280 -33.58 18.82 -4.91
N ALA A 281 -32.54 19.65 -5.02
CA ALA A 281 -32.38 20.55 -6.16
C ALA A 281 -31.85 19.84 -7.42
N CYS A 282 -31.12 18.76 -7.26
CA CYS A 282 -30.47 18.05 -8.35
C CYS A 282 -31.42 17.15 -9.14
N SER A 283 -32.52 16.74 -8.55
CA SER A 283 -33.47 15.84 -9.20
C SER A 283 -34.28 16.49 -10.36
N GLY A 284 -34.14 17.80 -10.56
CA GLY A 284 -34.94 18.52 -11.52
C GLY A 284 -36.43 18.55 -11.18
N TRP A 285 -36.77 17.96 -10.04
CA TRP A 285 -38.13 17.95 -9.53
C TRP A 285 -38.48 19.32 -8.98
N ASP A 286 -39.55 19.87 -9.54
CA ASP A 286 -40.26 20.86 -8.78
C ASP A 286 -40.69 20.17 -7.47
N PRO A 287 -40.30 20.67 -6.30
CA PRO A 287 -40.67 20.04 -5.02
C PRO A 287 -42.17 20.27 -4.76
N VAL A 288 -42.96 19.85 -5.69
CA VAL A 288 -44.39 19.66 -5.47
C VAL A 288 -44.44 18.71 -4.30
N ALA A 289 -44.86 19.22 -3.18
CA ALA A 289 -45.06 18.49 -1.96
C ALA A 289 -45.47 17.08 -2.34
N PRO A 290 -44.66 16.06 -2.08
CA PRO A 290 -44.99 14.73 -2.55
C PRO A 290 -46.41 14.48 -2.12
N GLN A 291 -47.19 13.90 -2.98
CA GLN A 291 -48.61 13.62 -2.74
C GLN A 291 -48.76 12.54 -1.64
N LEU A 292 -47.95 12.64 -0.61
CA LEU A 292 -47.98 11.81 0.58
C LEU A 292 -48.88 12.51 1.59
N PRO A 293 -50.08 11.96 1.86
CA PRO A 293 -51.00 12.54 2.85
C PRO A 293 -50.30 12.62 4.22
N GLY A 294 -50.30 13.81 4.81
CA GLY A 294 -49.67 14.04 6.13
C GLY A 294 -48.17 14.25 6.11
N ALA A 295 -47.49 14.28 4.96
CA ALA A 295 -46.06 14.56 4.90
C ALA A 295 -45.78 16.03 5.19
N VAL A 296 -44.69 16.26 5.97
CA VAL A 296 -44.17 17.58 6.30
C VAL A 296 -42.98 17.89 5.41
N VAL A 297 -43.05 18.99 4.66
CA VAL A 297 -41.90 19.42 3.83
C VAL A 297 -40.88 20.12 4.70
N VAL A 298 -39.66 19.59 4.75
CA VAL A 298 -38.51 20.22 5.41
C VAL A 298 -37.68 20.94 4.36
N ASP A 299 -37.64 22.25 4.45
CA ASP A 299 -36.80 23.06 3.59
C ASP A 299 -35.40 23.19 4.19
N TRP A 300 -34.50 22.29 3.82
CA TRP A 300 -33.10 22.27 4.29
C TRP A 300 -32.35 23.57 3.93
N ARG A 301 -32.79 24.31 2.90
CA ARG A 301 -32.17 25.55 2.46
C ARG A 301 -32.30 26.67 3.47
N LYS A 302 -33.24 26.56 4.40
CA LYS A 302 -33.40 27.51 5.51
C LYS A 302 -32.44 27.24 6.65
N ASN A 303 -31.78 26.10 6.64
CA ASN A 303 -30.86 25.76 7.71
C ASN A 303 -29.51 26.48 7.50
N PRO A 304 -28.97 27.20 8.50
CA PRO A 304 -27.74 27.98 8.38
C PRO A 304 -26.47 27.13 8.18
N TRP A 305 -26.54 25.82 8.43
CA TRP A 305 -25.40 24.92 8.24
C TRP A 305 -25.14 24.56 6.78
N PHE A 306 -26.11 24.81 5.91
CA PHE A 306 -26.02 24.45 4.49
C PHE A 306 -25.97 25.68 3.60
N ASP A 307 -25.16 25.63 2.55
CA ASP A 307 -25.21 26.63 1.49
C ASP A 307 -26.43 26.35 0.61
N SER A 308 -27.39 27.28 0.62
CA SER A 308 -28.65 27.14 -0.11
C SER A 308 -28.48 27.08 -1.63
N ALA A 309 -27.36 27.55 -2.16
CA ALA A 309 -27.06 27.57 -3.59
C ALA A 309 -26.40 26.27 -4.07
N VAL A 310 -26.06 25.37 -3.16
CA VAL A 310 -25.32 24.13 -3.45
C VAL A 310 -26.22 22.93 -3.18
N PRO A 311 -26.27 21.93 -4.08
CA PRO A 311 -27.01 20.69 -3.84
C PRO A 311 -26.61 20.03 -2.52
N LEU A 312 -27.61 19.47 -1.83
CA LEU A 312 -27.40 18.84 -0.52
C LEU A 312 -26.45 17.64 -0.62
N GLU A 313 -26.48 16.93 -1.75
CA GLU A 313 -25.60 15.81 -2.06
C GLU A 313 -24.12 16.16 -2.06
N PHE A 314 -23.76 17.43 -2.25
CA PHE A 314 -22.38 17.90 -2.21
C PHE A 314 -21.93 18.29 -0.80
N GLN A 315 -22.85 18.48 0.11
CA GLN A 315 -22.60 19.02 1.45
C GLN A 315 -22.42 17.96 2.54
N GLY A 316 -22.24 16.72 2.13
CA GLY A 316 -21.89 15.64 3.06
C GLY A 316 -20.53 15.85 3.75
N PRO A 317 -20.16 14.95 4.65
CA PRO A 317 -18.87 15.03 5.37
C PRO A 317 -17.70 15.05 4.39
N SER A 318 -16.73 15.91 4.66
CA SER A 318 -15.62 16.22 3.76
C SER A 318 -14.42 15.31 3.91
N SER A 319 -14.44 14.33 4.80
CA SER A 319 -13.33 13.41 4.99
C SER A 319 -13.77 11.96 4.86
N LEU A 320 -13.04 11.21 4.03
CA LEU A 320 -12.97 9.77 4.17
C LEU A 320 -12.06 9.51 5.36
N SER A 321 -12.62 9.21 6.53
CA SER A 321 -11.79 8.85 7.67
C SER A 321 -10.92 7.65 7.27
N SER A 322 -9.61 7.74 7.52
CA SER A 322 -8.71 6.59 7.39
C SER A 322 -9.16 5.55 8.41
N ARG A 323 -9.82 4.50 7.93
CA ARG A 323 -10.49 3.52 8.77
C ARG A 323 -9.47 2.68 9.51
N ASN A 324 -9.36 2.86 10.82
CA ASN A 324 -8.85 1.83 11.69
C ASN A 324 -9.98 0.81 11.91
N GLU A 325 -9.71 -0.49 11.78
CA GLU A 325 -10.72 -1.55 11.91
C GLU A 325 -11.54 -1.43 13.20
N GLU A 326 -10.93 -1.03 14.32
CA GLU A 326 -11.62 -0.82 15.59
C GLU A 326 -12.57 0.39 15.60
N GLU A 327 -12.24 1.47 14.88
CA GLU A 327 -13.10 2.65 14.76
C GLU A 327 -14.29 2.39 13.84
N VAL A 328 -14.09 1.61 12.78
CA VAL A 328 -15.14 1.16 11.87
C VAL A 328 -16.21 0.36 12.62
N VAL A 329 -15.78 -0.55 13.49
CA VAL A 329 -16.66 -1.39 14.28
C VAL A 329 -17.47 -0.59 15.29
N ARG A 330 -16.83 0.33 16.03
CA ARG A 330 -17.51 1.21 16.99
C ARG A 330 -18.44 2.19 16.28
N GLY A 331 -18.01 2.73 15.15
CA GLY A 331 -18.80 3.69 14.39
C GLY A 331 -20.10 3.14 13.81
N ALA A 332 -20.22 1.81 13.66
CA ALA A 332 -21.45 1.19 13.15
C ALA A 332 -22.56 1.03 14.20
N GLN A 333 -22.31 1.35 15.47
CA GLN A 333 -23.28 1.17 16.56
C GLN A 333 -24.32 2.30 16.67
N THR A 334 -24.00 3.48 16.16
CA THR A 334 -24.90 4.63 16.13
C THR A 334 -24.94 5.25 14.75
N PHE A 335 -26.04 5.91 14.40
CA PHE A 335 -26.16 6.59 13.10
C PHE A 335 -25.08 7.68 12.95
N GLN A 336 -24.87 8.49 13.96
CA GLN A 336 -23.84 9.51 13.95
C GLN A 336 -22.44 8.88 13.79
N GLY A 337 -22.16 7.83 14.54
CA GLY A 337 -20.89 7.10 14.43
C GLY A 337 -20.67 6.49 13.05
N MET A 338 -21.70 6.00 12.36
CA MET A 338 -21.60 5.54 10.97
C MET A 338 -21.17 6.65 10.01
N ILE A 339 -21.76 7.83 10.17
CA ILE A 339 -21.44 8.99 9.35
C ILE A 339 -20.00 9.44 9.59
N GLU A 340 -19.60 9.59 10.85
CA GLU A 340 -18.24 9.98 11.23
C GLU A 340 -17.19 8.95 10.82
N SER A 341 -17.53 7.68 10.84
CA SER A 341 -16.66 6.59 10.37
C SER A 341 -16.61 6.44 8.85
N GLY A 342 -17.28 7.31 8.10
CA GLY A 342 -17.21 7.36 6.64
C GLY A 342 -17.95 6.24 5.91
N TRP A 343 -18.90 5.56 6.54
CA TRP A 343 -19.72 4.54 5.86
C TRP A 343 -20.58 5.11 4.74
N ALA A 344 -21.01 6.36 4.86
CA ALA A 344 -21.80 7.04 3.83
C ALA A 344 -20.95 7.61 2.68
N THR A 345 -19.65 7.75 2.87
CA THR A 345 -18.74 8.38 1.91
C THR A 345 -17.74 7.39 1.31
N GLN A 346 -18.14 6.15 1.16
CA GLN A 346 -17.34 5.10 0.54
C GLN A 346 -17.17 5.34 -0.96
N ASP A 347 -15.96 5.10 -1.47
CA ASP A 347 -15.72 5.11 -2.91
C ASP A 347 -16.24 3.82 -3.55
N PHE A 348 -17.24 3.93 -4.42
CA PHE A 348 -17.83 2.81 -5.13
C PHE A 348 -17.01 2.39 -6.36
N LEU A 349 -16.26 3.31 -6.96
CA LEU A 349 -15.47 3.07 -8.17
C LEU A 349 -13.99 3.40 -7.94
N PRO A 350 -13.33 2.73 -7.00
CA PRO A 350 -11.96 3.03 -6.66
C PRO A 350 -11.04 2.83 -7.89
N ALA A 351 -10.01 3.64 -7.94
CA ALA A 351 -8.99 3.50 -8.97
C ALA A 351 -8.36 2.10 -8.86
N SER A 352 -8.11 1.46 -10.00
CA SER A 352 -7.38 0.20 -10.03
C SER A 352 -5.95 0.40 -9.50
N ARG A 353 -5.31 -0.69 -9.08
CA ARG A 353 -3.92 -0.63 -8.56
C ARG A 353 -2.96 0.00 -9.56
N ASP A 354 -3.11 -0.35 -10.85
CA ASP A 354 -2.30 0.20 -11.92
C ASP A 354 -2.52 1.71 -12.12
N GLU A 355 -3.71 2.20 -11.87
CA GLU A 355 -4.05 3.63 -11.97
C GLU A 355 -3.57 4.42 -10.75
N VAL A 356 -3.57 3.81 -9.56
CA VAL A 356 -3.00 4.41 -8.34
C VAL A 356 -1.48 4.54 -8.46
N ASP A 357 -0.83 3.56 -9.10
CA ASP A 357 0.63 3.54 -9.29
C ASP A 357 1.14 4.59 -10.29
N LEU A 358 0.24 5.31 -10.96
CA LEU A 358 0.60 6.40 -11.87
C LEU A 358 1.20 7.61 -11.15
N PHE A 359 0.82 7.83 -9.90
CA PHE A 359 1.41 8.87 -9.03
C PHE A 359 2.12 8.20 -7.86
N PRO A 360 3.27 8.74 -7.43
CA PRO A 360 4.01 8.15 -6.33
C PRO A 360 3.13 8.08 -5.08
N SER A 361 3.07 6.90 -4.47
CA SER A 361 2.34 6.65 -3.25
C SER A 361 2.93 7.43 -2.07
N ARG A 362 2.16 7.56 -0.98
CA ARG A 362 2.62 8.18 0.28
C ARG A 362 3.90 7.51 0.81
N THR A 363 4.01 6.20 0.62
CA THR A 363 5.18 5.40 1.01
C THR A 363 6.38 5.71 0.14
N GLU A 364 6.23 5.78 -1.18
CA GLU A 364 7.30 6.14 -2.11
C GLU A 364 7.82 7.55 -1.87
N MET A 365 6.94 8.50 -1.57
CA MET A 365 7.33 9.86 -1.21
C MET A 365 8.08 9.92 0.13
N ARG A 366 7.73 9.07 1.10
CA ARG A 366 8.51 8.93 2.34
C ARG A 366 9.89 8.35 2.04
N ILE A 367 9.99 7.31 1.24
CA ILE A 367 11.25 6.71 0.80
C ILE A 367 12.12 7.74 0.07
N LEU A 368 11.56 8.51 -0.85
CA LEU A 368 12.28 9.58 -1.56
C LEU A 368 12.78 10.68 -0.61
N ARG A 369 11.99 11.05 0.40
CA ARG A 369 12.42 12.01 1.44
C ARG A 369 13.54 11.47 2.28
N PHE A 370 13.41 10.23 2.78
CA PHE A 370 14.49 9.57 3.51
C PHE A 370 15.74 9.39 2.65
N GLY A 371 15.59 8.95 1.40
CA GLY A 371 16.69 8.81 0.46
C GLY A 371 17.40 10.14 0.17
N SER A 372 16.65 11.24 0.03
CA SER A 372 17.26 12.57 -0.16
C SER A 372 17.96 13.09 1.10
N ALA A 373 17.43 12.81 2.28
CA ALA A 373 18.08 13.15 3.54
C ALA A 373 19.33 12.29 3.76
N ALA A 374 19.25 10.98 3.52
CA ALA A 374 20.38 10.06 3.61
C ALA A 374 21.50 10.43 2.62
N LEU A 375 21.14 10.82 1.39
CA LEU A 375 22.12 11.30 0.40
C LEU A 375 22.84 12.57 0.88
N ARG A 376 22.11 13.53 1.45
CA ARG A 376 22.71 14.77 2.00
C ARG A 376 23.63 14.48 3.17
N LEU A 377 23.20 13.60 4.07
CA LEU A 377 24.02 13.14 5.19
C LEU A 377 25.25 12.38 4.71
N GLY A 378 25.10 11.51 3.70
CA GLY A 378 26.20 10.81 3.06
C GLY A 378 27.22 11.76 2.43
N VAL A 379 26.78 12.75 1.68
CA VAL A 379 27.65 13.77 1.10
C VAL A 379 28.36 14.59 2.20
N ALA A 380 27.64 14.98 3.25
CA ALA A 380 28.24 15.69 4.38
C ALA A 380 29.30 14.83 5.10
N ALA A 381 29.01 13.53 5.30
CA ALA A 381 29.95 12.60 5.90
C ALA A 381 31.20 12.40 5.04
N ILE A 382 31.05 12.30 3.71
CA ILE A 382 32.18 12.22 2.77
C ILE A 382 33.03 13.51 2.83
N LEU A 383 32.39 14.69 2.82
CA LEU A 383 33.10 15.96 2.93
C LEU A 383 33.87 16.09 4.26
N LEU A 384 33.25 15.67 5.37
CA LEU A 384 33.92 15.63 6.68
C LEU A 384 35.09 14.64 6.69
N PHE A 385 34.93 13.47 6.08
CA PHE A 385 35.97 12.47 5.97
C PHE A 385 37.14 12.97 5.12
N VAL A 386 36.86 13.59 3.96
CA VAL A 386 37.88 14.18 3.08
C VAL A 386 38.58 15.35 3.79
N GLY A 387 37.84 16.19 4.49
CA GLY A 387 38.40 17.28 5.29
C GLY A 387 39.30 16.75 6.41
N TRP A 388 38.84 15.74 7.15
CA TRP A 388 39.61 15.10 8.22
C TRP A 388 40.88 14.40 7.72
N THR A 389 40.77 13.66 6.60
CA THR A 389 41.93 13.01 5.96
C THR A 389 42.89 14.04 5.38
N GLY A 390 42.40 15.15 4.82
CA GLY A 390 43.23 16.26 4.37
C GLY A 390 44.01 16.91 5.51
N VAL A 391 43.36 17.24 6.62
CA VAL A 391 44.03 17.78 7.83
C VAL A 391 45.05 16.81 8.38
N ARG A 392 44.75 15.50 8.40
CA ARG A 392 45.66 14.48 8.85
C ARG A 392 46.87 14.32 7.91
N GLY A 393 46.63 14.42 6.59
CA GLY A 393 47.68 14.43 5.57
C GLY A 393 48.61 15.64 5.73
N ILE A 394 48.09 16.84 5.96
CA ILE A 394 48.89 18.06 6.21
C ILE A 394 49.71 17.90 7.51
N LYS A 395 49.12 17.33 8.57
CA LYS A 395 49.89 17.06 9.81
C LYS A 395 51.01 16.09 9.58
N ILE A 396 50.83 15.04 8.79
CA ILE A 396 51.86 14.06 8.46
C ILE A 396 52.97 14.71 7.63
N ILE A 397 52.63 15.54 6.63
CA ILE A 397 53.59 16.23 5.77
C ILE A 397 54.43 17.24 6.57
N ASN A 398 53.83 17.92 7.56
CA ASN A 398 54.52 18.90 8.41
C ASN A 398 55.14 18.29 9.67
N ASP A 399 55.19 16.98 9.80
CA ASP A 399 55.80 16.31 10.95
C ASP A 399 57.31 16.44 10.87
N GLU A 400 57.94 16.85 11.99
CA GLU A 400 59.38 17.02 12.10
C GLU A 400 60.16 15.71 11.83
N SER A 401 59.51 14.57 11.93
CA SER A 401 60.08 13.27 11.62
C SER A 401 60.58 13.12 10.17
N TRP A 402 60.01 13.91 9.23
CA TRP A 402 60.51 13.94 7.83
C TRP A 402 61.84 14.65 7.65
N HIS A 403 62.25 15.43 8.63
CA HIS A 403 63.49 16.25 8.58
C HIS A 403 64.65 15.63 9.40
N GLN A 404 64.44 14.43 9.93
CA GLN A 404 65.47 13.77 10.75
C GLN A 404 66.47 12.98 9.91
N THR A 405 67.73 13.25 10.21
CA THR A 405 68.90 12.69 9.54
C THR A 405 69.15 11.20 9.83
N GLY A 406 69.36 10.47 8.75
CA GLY A 406 70.14 9.20 8.57
C GLY A 406 69.93 7.98 9.49
N GLU A 407 69.94 8.08 10.78
CA GLU A 407 69.81 6.91 11.68
C GLU A 407 68.37 6.56 12.05
N VAL A 408 67.55 7.55 12.27
CA VAL A 408 66.09 7.36 12.54
C VAL A 408 65.32 6.84 11.29
N SER A 409 65.86 7.11 10.09
CA SER A 409 65.31 6.64 8.82
C SER A 409 65.38 5.11 8.65
N ARG A 410 66.37 4.42 9.22
CA ARG A 410 66.48 2.95 9.12
C ARG A 410 65.48 2.22 10.00
N GLU A 411 65.19 2.74 11.17
CA GLU A 411 64.20 2.18 12.08
C GLU A 411 62.80 2.51 11.62
N GLY A 412 62.55 3.74 11.12
CA GLY A 412 61.33 4.16 10.50
C GLY A 412 61.02 3.37 9.22
N ASN A 413 62.01 3.07 8.38
CA ASN A 413 61.82 2.23 7.20
C ASN A 413 61.51 0.76 7.55
N LYS A 414 62.06 0.24 8.66
CA LYS A 414 61.68 -1.11 9.14
C LYS A 414 60.23 -1.14 9.64
N ILE A 415 59.80 -0.11 10.36
CA ILE A 415 58.41 0.02 10.83
C ILE A 415 57.49 0.20 9.64
N LEU A 416 57.84 1.08 8.70
CA LEU A 416 57.03 1.32 7.48
C LEU A 416 56.95 0.07 6.61
N SER A 417 58.03 -0.67 6.41
CA SER A 417 58.01 -1.92 5.66
C SER A 417 57.16 -3.00 6.34
N SER A 418 57.17 -3.06 7.68
CA SER A 418 56.32 -3.98 8.44
C SER A 418 54.83 -3.59 8.35
N GLU A 419 54.52 -2.29 8.37
CA GLU A 419 53.14 -1.78 8.21
C GLU A 419 52.62 -1.97 6.78
N ILE A 420 53.48 -1.76 5.75
CA ILE A 420 53.11 -2.04 4.35
C ILE A 420 52.81 -3.53 4.17
N HIS A 421 53.69 -4.39 4.71
CA HIS A 421 53.49 -5.84 4.63
C HIS A 421 52.21 -6.28 5.36
N ARG A 422 51.92 -5.68 6.50
CA ARG A 422 50.68 -5.88 7.25
C ARG A 422 49.45 -5.39 6.48
N TYR A 423 49.53 -4.24 5.81
CA TYR A 423 48.50 -3.70 4.97
C TYR A 423 48.22 -4.62 3.76
N GLU A 424 49.27 -5.10 3.08
CA GLU A 424 49.13 -6.01 1.94
C GLU A 424 48.47 -7.33 2.35
N GLN A 425 48.82 -7.86 3.53
CA GLN A 425 48.17 -9.06 4.08
C GLN A 425 46.73 -8.83 4.46
N TRP A 426 46.38 -7.70 5.10
CA TRP A 426 44.99 -7.34 5.36
C TRP A 426 44.21 -7.10 4.07
N SER A 427 44.84 -6.50 3.08
CA SER A 427 44.24 -6.29 1.76
C SER A 427 43.96 -7.61 1.06
N SER A 428 44.84 -8.59 1.14
CA SER A 428 44.61 -9.92 0.56
C SER A 428 43.49 -10.68 1.27
N LEU A 429 43.40 -10.60 2.59
CA LEU A 429 42.33 -11.17 3.39
C LEU A 429 40.98 -10.50 3.14
N LEU A 430 40.97 -9.17 2.97
CA LEU A 430 39.76 -8.42 2.58
C LEU A 430 39.33 -8.75 1.16
N ALA A 431 40.28 -8.92 0.23
CA ALA A 431 40.00 -9.36 -1.13
C ALA A 431 39.37 -10.76 -1.18
N ASP A 432 39.81 -11.65 -0.31
CA ASP A 432 39.23 -12.99 -0.16
C ASP A 432 37.80 -12.92 0.47
N ARG A 433 37.56 -11.99 1.39
CA ARG A 433 36.23 -11.71 1.95
C ARG A 433 35.27 -11.15 0.93
N SER A 434 35.73 -10.31 0.03
CA SER A 434 34.87 -9.66 -0.99
C SER A 434 34.44 -10.61 -2.10
N LYS A 435 34.99 -11.81 -2.20
CA LYS A 435 34.65 -12.82 -3.20
C LYS A 435 33.56 -13.76 -2.73
N ALA A 436 32.44 -13.21 -2.28
CA ALA A 436 31.23 -14.00 -1.94
C ALA A 436 30.78 -14.91 -3.11
N TRP A 437 31.00 -14.48 -4.35
CA TRP A 437 30.72 -15.28 -5.54
C TRP A 437 31.56 -16.56 -5.65
N VAL A 438 32.77 -16.60 -5.08
CA VAL A 438 33.61 -17.81 -5.04
C VAL A 438 32.98 -18.87 -4.13
N SER A 439 32.37 -18.45 -3.03
CA SER A 439 31.59 -19.33 -2.17
C SER A 439 30.32 -19.83 -2.87
N MET A 440 29.74 -19.01 -3.75
CA MET A 440 28.62 -19.43 -4.63
C MET A 440 29.10 -20.43 -5.68
N GLU A 441 30.30 -20.25 -6.22
CA GLU A 441 30.88 -21.23 -7.16
C GLU A 441 31.12 -22.58 -6.49
N LEU A 442 31.60 -22.59 -5.24
CA LEU A 442 31.66 -23.81 -4.45
C LEU A 442 30.30 -24.49 -4.33
N VAL A 443 29.25 -23.72 -4.07
CA VAL A 443 27.89 -24.25 -4.00
C VAL A 443 27.43 -24.81 -5.35
N ASN A 444 27.70 -24.13 -6.46
CA ASN A 444 27.35 -24.58 -7.80
C ASN A 444 28.06 -25.89 -8.18
N GLN A 445 29.34 -26.01 -7.82
CA GLN A 445 30.13 -27.23 -8.08
C GLN A 445 29.65 -28.41 -7.21
N LEU A 446 29.20 -28.14 -6.00
CA LEU A 446 28.66 -29.14 -5.10
C LEU A 446 27.25 -29.61 -5.54
N PHE A 447 26.48 -28.73 -6.15
CA PHE A 447 25.09 -28.98 -6.56
C PHE A 447 24.87 -28.57 -8.03
N PRO A 448 25.34 -29.39 -8.98
CA PRO A 448 25.21 -29.07 -10.40
C PRO A 448 23.74 -29.08 -10.88
N ASP A 449 22.85 -29.77 -10.19
CA ASP A 449 21.41 -29.78 -10.44
C ASP A 449 20.68 -28.94 -9.39
N PRO A 450 20.22 -27.72 -9.74
CA PRO A 450 19.56 -26.83 -8.80
C PRO A 450 18.18 -27.33 -8.33
N GLU A 451 17.58 -28.29 -9.05
CA GLU A 451 16.27 -28.83 -8.66
C GLU A 451 16.39 -29.96 -7.62
N SER A 452 17.59 -30.43 -7.34
CA SER A 452 17.86 -31.56 -6.44
C SER A 452 18.08 -31.18 -4.99
N VAL A 453 18.23 -29.87 -4.69
CA VAL A 453 18.60 -29.36 -3.38
C VAL A 453 17.88 -28.05 -3.05
N ILE A 454 17.46 -27.88 -1.79
CA ILE A 454 17.05 -26.61 -1.23
C ILE A 454 18.05 -26.23 -0.14
N LEU A 455 18.77 -25.13 -0.33
CA LEU A 455 19.70 -24.62 0.66
C LEU A 455 18.96 -23.78 1.71
N SER A 456 19.21 -24.09 2.99
CA SER A 456 18.72 -23.31 4.13
C SER A 456 19.75 -22.34 4.66
N GLU A 457 21.04 -22.71 4.57
CA GLU A 457 22.14 -21.89 5.06
C GLU A 457 23.38 -22.19 4.22
N ALA A 458 24.09 -21.14 3.81
CA ALA A 458 25.44 -21.22 3.27
C ALA A 458 26.27 -20.11 3.91
N SER A 459 27.25 -20.48 4.69
CA SER A 459 28.10 -19.52 5.40
C SER A 459 29.56 -19.83 5.21
N HIS A 460 30.37 -18.79 5.11
CA HIS A 460 31.82 -18.86 5.04
C HIS A 460 32.43 -17.99 6.16
N ARG A 461 33.32 -18.56 6.94
CA ARG A 461 34.02 -17.87 8.03
C ARG A 461 35.51 -18.07 7.90
N VAL A 462 36.26 -17.00 8.07
CA VAL A 462 37.73 -17.02 8.15
C VAL A 462 38.13 -16.57 9.54
N ARG A 463 38.96 -17.36 10.20
CA ARG A 463 39.45 -17.06 11.54
C ARG A 463 40.95 -17.37 11.65
N PRO A 464 41.70 -16.59 12.44
CA PRO A 464 43.07 -16.96 12.75
C PRO A 464 43.07 -18.22 13.63
N GLU A 465 44.02 -19.11 13.40
CA GLU A 465 44.29 -20.23 14.31
C GLU A 465 45.15 -19.69 15.44
N LEU A 466 44.57 -19.58 16.63
CA LEU A 466 45.38 -19.17 17.81
C LEU A 466 46.41 -20.27 18.08
N ALA A 467 47.64 -19.97 17.74
CA ALA A 467 48.77 -20.88 18.01
C ALA A 467 48.93 -21.04 19.54
N GLN A 468 48.91 -22.28 20.00
CA GLN A 468 49.31 -22.62 21.38
C GLN A 468 50.81 -22.59 21.60
N SER A 469 51.60 -22.23 20.62
CA SER A 469 53.05 -22.29 20.57
C SER A 469 53.67 -20.92 20.27
N LYS A 470 54.90 -20.73 20.71
CA LYS A 470 55.73 -19.52 20.62
C LYS A 470 56.07 -19.03 19.19
N ASP A 471 55.36 -19.51 18.19
CA ASP A 471 55.60 -19.13 16.80
C ASP A 471 55.02 -17.75 16.47
N PRO A 472 55.78 -16.89 15.76
CA PRO A 472 55.37 -15.51 15.44
C PRO A 472 54.31 -15.40 14.34
N SER A 473 53.81 -16.51 13.85
CA SER A 473 52.77 -16.53 12.81
C SER A 473 51.58 -17.39 13.20
N ALA A 474 50.38 -16.92 12.90
CA ALA A 474 49.18 -17.70 13.08
C ALA A 474 48.72 -18.27 11.74
N GLY A 475 48.32 -19.51 11.76
CA GLY A 475 47.61 -20.12 10.64
C GLY A 475 46.22 -19.48 10.43
N VAL A 476 45.64 -19.78 9.34
CA VAL A 476 44.28 -19.36 8.98
C VAL A 476 43.37 -20.58 8.85
N VAL A 477 42.23 -20.52 9.48
CA VAL A 477 41.18 -21.54 9.33
C VAL A 477 39.99 -20.94 8.54
N LYS A 478 39.64 -21.58 7.44
CA LYS A 478 38.50 -21.24 6.63
C LYS A 478 37.43 -22.32 6.82
N ASP A 479 36.27 -21.93 7.30
CA ASP A 479 35.15 -22.82 7.52
C ASP A 479 34.03 -22.47 6.55
N TRP A 480 33.54 -23.43 5.81
CA TRP A 480 32.29 -23.35 5.03
C TRP A 480 31.24 -24.24 5.68
N THR A 481 30.09 -23.73 5.92
CA THR A 481 28.95 -24.49 6.41
C THR A 481 27.81 -24.35 5.44
N ILE A 482 27.40 -25.46 4.85
CA ILE A 482 26.29 -25.52 3.88
C ILE A 482 25.28 -26.51 4.43
N SER A 483 24.05 -26.08 4.60
CA SER A 483 22.97 -26.93 5.09
C SER A 483 21.70 -26.76 4.28
N GLY A 484 20.91 -27.78 4.23
CA GLY A 484 19.67 -27.77 3.45
C GLY A 484 18.96 -29.10 3.40
N PHE A 485 18.15 -29.23 2.39
CA PHE A 485 17.36 -30.44 2.10
C PHE A 485 17.76 -30.96 0.71
N SER A 486 17.88 -32.26 0.57
CA SER A 486 18.27 -32.89 -0.71
C SER A 486 17.40 -34.09 -1.04
N ASN A 487 17.32 -34.40 -2.31
CA ASN A 487 16.82 -35.68 -2.78
C ASN A 487 17.90 -36.77 -2.56
N THR A 488 17.55 -38.02 -2.83
CA THR A 488 18.46 -39.18 -2.64
C THR A 488 19.66 -39.11 -3.57
N ASP A 489 19.50 -38.64 -4.80
CA ASP A 489 20.59 -38.59 -5.79
C ASP A 489 21.61 -37.53 -5.41
N ALA A 490 21.17 -36.34 -5.01
CA ALA A 490 22.04 -35.28 -4.50
C ALA A 490 22.75 -35.69 -3.21
N LEU A 491 22.08 -36.41 -2.32
CA LEU A 491 22.71 -36.94 -1.12
C LEU A 491 23.80 -37.95 -1.44
N ASN A 492 23.56 -38.87 -2.36
CA ASN A 492 24.56 -39.84 -2.83
C ASN A 492 25.77 -39.11 -3.44
N HIS A 493 25.52 -38.10 -4.27
CA HIS A 493 26.57 -37.25 -4.85
C HIS A 493 27.38 -36.56 -3.74
N LEU A 494 26.73 -35.91 -2.78
CA LEU A 494 27.38 -35.29 -1.63
C LEU A 494 28.20 -36.30 -0.83
N THR A 495 27.71 -37.50 -0.63
CA THR A 495 28.43 -38.53 0.13
C THR A 495 29.72 -38.94 -0.55
N VAL A 496 29.75 -39.03 -1.87
CA VAL A 496 30.95 -39.35 -2.65
C VAL A 496 31.97 -38.23 -2.58
N ILE A 497 31.54 -36.97 -2.72
CA ILE A 497 32.46 -35.82 -2.73
C ILE A 497 32.83 -35.32 -1.33
N SER A 498 32.14 -35.72 -0.28
CA SER A 498 32.43 -35.31 1.11
C SER A 498 33.62 -36.05 1.75
N THR A 499 34.43 -36.68 0.94
CA THR A 499 35.75 -37.19 1.35
C THR A 499 36.80 -36.11 1.13
N THR A 500 37.93 -36.21 1.87
CA THR A 500 39.04 -35.25 1.71
C THR A 500 39.56 -35.23 0.25
N GLU A 501 39.64 -36.38 -0.38
CA GLU A 501 40.09 -36.49 -1.78
C GLU A 501 39.04 -35.94 -2.75
N GLY A 502 37.75 -36.28 -2.57
CA GLY A 502 36.65 -35.77 -3.40
C GLY A 502 36.52 -34.26 -3.34
N MET A 503 36.56 -33.71 -2.14
CA MET A 503 36.53 -32.27 -1.91
C MET A 503 37.78 -31.57 -2.45
N GLY A 504 38.93 -32.22 -2.36
CA GLY A 504 40.17 -31.73 -2.93
C GLY A 504 40.07 -31.53 -4.47
N LYS A 505 39.40 -32.45 -5.17
CA LYS A 505 39.16 -32.32 -6.62
C LYS A 505 38.19 -31.17 -6.94
N VAL A 506 37.16 -30.97 -6.12
CA VAL A 506 36.25 -29.83 -6.24
C VAL A 506 36.98 -28.50 -6.06
N PHE A 507 37.84 -28.41 -5.04
CA PHE A 507 38.67 -27.23 -4.78
C PHE A 507 39.60 -26.94 -5.93
N GLU A 508 40.25 -27.97 -6.50
CA GLU A 508 41.16 -27.81 -7.61
C GLU A 508 40.41 -27.34 -8.88
N SER A 509 39.23 -27.90 -9.15
CA SER A 509 38.37 -27.43 -10.24
C SER A 509 38.01 -25.95 -10.10
N ILE A 510 37.63 -25.50 -8.88
CA ILE A 510 37.35 -24.09 -8.61
C ILE A 510 38.60 -23.23 -8.82
N ARG A 511 39.76 -23.70 -8.39
CA ARG A 511 41.02 -23.01 -8.60
C ARG A 511 41.34 -22.80 -10.09
N GLU A 512 41.19 -23.86 -10.89
CA GLU A 512 41.44 -23.80 -12.32
C GLU A 512 40.48 -22.81 -13.02
N GLN A 513 39.23 -22.79 -12.61
CA GLN A 513 38.22 -21.89 -13.20
C GLN A 513 38.35 -20.44 -12.76
N THR A 514 38.70 -20.21 -11.50
CA THR A 514 38.65 -18.86 -10.89
C THR A 514 40.05 -18.22 -10.75
N GLY A 515 41.11 -19.01 -10.87
CA GLY A 515 42.47 -18.56 -10.60
C GLY A 515 42.72 -18.24 -9.12
N ASN A 516 41.84 -18.66 -8.20
CA ASN A 516 41.98 -18.32 -6.78
C ASN A 516 42.85 -19.33 -6.03
N GLU A 517 44.05 -18.93 -5.71
CA GLU A 517 45.07 -19.74 -5.00
C GLU A 517 44.61 -20.16 -3.58
N SER A 518 43.55 -19.57 -3.04
CA SER A 518 42.97 -20.02 -1.75
C SER A 518 42.47 -21.45 -1.79
N PHE A 519 42.03 -21.91 -2.97
CA PHE A 519 41.50 -23.27 -3.20
C PHE A 519 42.60 -24.28 -3.54
N ARG A 520 43.83 -23.89 -3.55
CA ARG A 520 44.95 -24.80 -3.75
C ARG A 520 45.11 -25.77 -2.57
N THR A 521 45.17 -27.06 -2.84
CA THR A 521 45.21 -28.13 -1.82
C THR A 521 46.48 -28.97 -1.84
N ASP A 522 47.33 -28.81 -2.86
CA ASP A 522 48.55 -29.58 -3.07
C ASP A 522 49.75 -29.13 -2.19
N LEU A 523 49.58 -28.11 -1.34
CA LEU A 523 50.62 -27.64 -0.42
C LEU A 523 50.56 -28.38 0.90
N GLY A 524 51.69 -28.90 1.38
CA GLY A 524 51.78 -29.59 2.67
C GLY A 524 51.42 -28.74 3.89
N SER A 525 51.45 -27.40 3.73
CA SER A 525 50.98 -26.42 4.73
C SER A 525 49.48 -26.32 4.85
N ARG A 526 48.71 -27.04 4.04
CA ARG A 526 47.23 -26.97 3.98
C ARG A 526 46.60 -28.32 4.26
N THR A 527 45.64 -28.35 5.14
CA THR A 527 44.83 -29.53 5.42
C THR A 527 43.37 -29.26 5.20
N LEU A 528 42.69 -30.21 4.61
CA LEU A 528 41.26 -30.16 4.34
C LEU A 528 40.53 -31.21 5.17
N LEU A 529 39.57 -30.77 5.96
CA LEU A 529 38.68 -31.62 6.73
C LEU A 529 37.25 -31.43 6.24
N VAL A 530 36.58 -32.52 5.94
CA VAL A 530 35.23 -32.52 5.43
C VAL A 530 34.35 -33.36 6.37
N ASN A 531 33.23 -32.83 6.79
CA ASN A 531 32.25 -33.53 7.62
C ASN A 531 30.87 -33.33 7.06
N LEU A 532 30.21 -34.44 6.73
CA LEU A 532 28.84 -34.47 6.25
C LEU A 532 27.94 -35.14 7.32
N LEU A 533 26.99 -34.39 7.82
CA LEU A 533 25.95 -34.88 8.70
C LEU A 533 24.65 -34.98 7.90
N THR A 534 24.00 -36.13 7.98
CA THR A 534 22.75 -36.40 7.27
C THR A 534 21.69 -36.93 8.22
N SER A 535 20.45 -36.62 7.97
CA SER A 535 19.32 -37.16 8.69
C SER A 535 18.07 -37.19 7.79
N GLU A 536 17.15 -38.10 8.10
CA GLU A 536 15.85 -38.07 7.43
C GLU A 536 15.06 -36.83 7.79
N ASN A 537 14.40 -36.25 6.81
CA ASN A 537 13.57 -35.09 6.98
C ASN A 537 12.23 -35.46 7.61
N LYS A 538 12.12 -35.40 8.93
CA LYS A 538 10.89 -35.76 9.68
C LYS A 538 9.84 -34.62 9.70
N ARG A 539 10.16 -33.45 9.21
CA ARG A 539 9.24 -32.28 9.25
C ARG A 539 8.14 -32.36 8.19
N PHE A 540 8.34 -33.08 7.13
CA PHE A 540 7.40 -33.21 6.04
C PHE A 540 6.75 -34.61 6.08
N LYS A 541 5.55 -34.71 6.64
CA LYS A 541 4.70 -35.88 6.46
C LYS A 541 3.87 -35.63 5.19
N PRO A 542 3.90 -36.54 4.19
CA PRO A 542 3.11 -36.37 2.99
C PRO A 542 1.61 -36.42 3.31
N LEU A 543 0.89 -35.36 3.00
CA LEU A 543 -0.55 -35.32 2.85
C LEU A 543 -0.87 -35.63 1.39
N ILE A 544 -1.19 -36.89 1.10
CA ILE A 544 -1.87 -37.36 -0.12
C ILE A 544 -1.41 -36.70 -1.46
N GLY A 545 -0.53 -37.44 -2.18
CA GLY A 545 -0.07 -37.11 -3.53
C GLY A 545 1.43 -36.77 -3.56
N LYS A 546 2.10 -37.04 -4.67
CA LYS A 546 3.53 -36.72 -4.85
C LYS A 546 3.72 -35.21 -4.75
N THR A 547 3.99 -34.71 -3.57
CA THR A 547 4.27 -33.31 -3.29
C THR A 547 5.74 -32.98 -3.59
N PRO A 548 6.10 -31.71 -3.82
CA PRO A 548 7.52 -31.28 -3.91
C PRO A 548 8.37 -31.75 -2.72
N GLU A 549 7.75 -32.06 -1.61
CA GLU A 549 8.34 -32.49 -0.33
C GLU A 549 8.89 -33.94 -0.38
N GLU A 550 8.35 -34.82 -1.19
CA GLU A 550 8.93 -36.14 -1.45
C GLU A 550 10.28 -36.06 -2.21
N ARG A 551 10.55 -34.93 -2.86
CA ARG A 551 11.82 -34.70 -3.55
C ARG A 551 12.98 -34.47 -2.59
N PHE A 552 12.72 -33.97 -1.36
CA PHE A 552 13.75 -33.52 -0.41
C PHE A 552 13.67 -34.31 0.89
N ALA A 553 13.82 -35.62 0.75
CA ALA A 553 13.68 -36.57 1.88
C ALA A 553 14.80 -36.49 2.94
N HIS A 554 15.89 -35.83 2.63
CA HIS A 554 17.07 -35.83 3.49
C HIS A 554 17.50 -34.41 3.88
N ASN A 555 17.77 -34.20 5.17
CA ASN A 555 18.51 -33.04 5.66
C ASN A 555 19.98 -33.34 5.53
N PHE A 556 20.77 -32.35 5.15
CA PHE A 556 22.21 -32.44 5.18
C PHE A 556 22.83 -31.17 5.79
N ARG A 557 23.99 -31.36 6.40
CA ARG A 557 24.88 -30.30 6.84
C ARG A 557 26.30 -30.69 6.48
N LEU A 558 26.86 -30.01 5.51
CA LEU A 558 28.24 -30.15 5.06
C LEU A 558 29.08 -29.07 5.70
N THR A 559 30.12 -29.47 6.41
CA THR A 559 31.11 -28.55 6.96
C THR A 559 32.46 -28.87 6.32
N ILE A 560 33.08 -27.89 5.69
CA ILE A 560 34.39 -27.98 5.07
C ILE A 560 35.30 -27.04 5.85
N THR A 561 36.37 -27.56 6.42
CA THR A 561 37.35 -26.78 7.15
C THR A 561 38.71 -26.93 6.44
N GLN A 562 39.21 -25.84 5.91
CA GLN A 562 40.58 -25.74 5.40
C GLN A 562 41.45 -25.05 6.46
N ARG A 563 42.46 -25.77 6.95
CA ARG A 563 43.46 -25.20 7.81
C ARG A 563 44.71 -24.91 7.02
N ILE A 564 45.23 -23.72 7.20
CA ILE A 564 46.43 -23.20 6.56
C ILE A 564 47.43 -22.91 7.69
N THR A 565 48.58 -23.61 7.71
CA THR A 565 49.55 -23.45 8.77
C THR A 565 50.29 -22.12 8.67
N ALA A 566 51.02 -21.78 9.73
CA ALA A 566 51.82 -20.56 9.81
C ALA A 566 52.95 -20.44 8.75
N GLU A 567 53.33 -21.53 8.14
CA GLU A 567 54.39 -21.59 7.11
C GLU A 567 53.87 -21.27 5.70
N ASP A 568 52.53 -21.17 5.54
CA ASP A 568 51.92 -20.91 4.25
C ASP A 568 52.08 -19.43 3.86
N PRO A 569 52.27 -19.11 2.57
CA PRO A 569 52.32 -17.72 2.10
C PRO A 569 51.10 -16.85 2.46
N ILE A 570 49.95 -17.47 2.75
CA ILE A 570 48.73 -16.77 3.16
C ILE A 570 48.63 -16.62 4.69
N ALA A 571 49.52 -17.22 5.45
CA ALA A 571 49.52 -17.13 6.90
C ALA A 571 49.73 -15.69 7.40
N ILE A 572 49.04 -15.34 8.48
CA ILE A 572 49.14 -14.00 9.08
C ILE A 572 50.24 -13.97 10.10
N PRO A 573 51.32 -13.19 9.92
CA PRO A 573 52.34 -13.03 10.96
C PRO A 573 51.73 -12.32 12.18
N ILE A 574 51.83 -12.95 13.34
CA ILE A 574 51.50 -12.31 14.60
C ILE A 574 52.75 -11.54 15.03
N THR A 575 52.78 -10.24 14.81
CA THR A 575 53.76 -9.38 15.49
C THR A 575 53.43 -9.39 16.97
N ALA A 576 54.30 -9.97 17.79
CA ALA A 576 54.20 -9.88 19.22
C ALA A 576 54.10 -8.38 19.59
N ALA A 577 52.98 -8.01 20.22
CA ALA A 577 52.87 -6.70 20.82
C ALA A 577 53.93 -6.59 21.90
N GLN A 578 55.01 -5.81 21.63
CA GLN A 578 55.93 -5.31 22.67
C GLN A 578 55.30 -4.12 23.36
#